data_486cc1c9306bfe5f27e3301fafedf872
#
_entry.id   486cc1c9306bfe5f27e3301fafedf872
#
_cell.length_a   1.000
_cell.length_b   1.000
_cell.length_c   1.000
_cell.angle_alpha   90.00
_cell.angle_beta   90.00
_cell.angle_gamma   90.00
#
_symmetry.space_group_name_H-M   'P 1'
#
loop_
_entity.id
_entity.type
_entity.pdbx_description
1 polymer ?
#
loop_
_entity_poly.entity_id
_entity_poly.type
_entity_poly.pdbx_seq_one_letter_code
_entity_poly.pdbx_strand_id
1 'polypeptide(L)'
;MSLPPAVPTPVIYLMFGILPVVAERDLQIMRLVSQLSMCSREIQTVSDIIEDHLIKYDIHFPGWSGMARRTAAIYSLEDPLEIMREPWKTDRFASHAKQEITKYWLSLLHDNVESRDEPYSTIDLLDISRLDLKTPHPIFEAAGSNTISTQRATVVVWFLLGVYNTQERLYKMKKTRSPLCCLCSSASVENRSHMILSCDAYREIRKTYIDKFLLQCPALENHMDISDQFLTTILDPFSPRVHPEIREGWLDSKVVYGISRDFIYGIHKKREKLMGTVTLHDNDVEAIDNIIITLYSKQLYLLEFL
;
A
#
# COMPACT_ATOMS: atom_id res chain seq x y z
N MET A 1 -13.68 -13.52 6.71
CA MET A 1 -13.93 -12.28 7.48
C MET A 1 -13.36 -11.11 6.71
N SER A 2 -14.13 -10.03 6.59
CA SER A 2 -13.72 -8.84 5.89
C SER A 2 -12.65 -8.10 6.69
N LEU A 3 -11.62 -7.60 6.01
CA LEU A 3 -10.80 -6.47 6.50
C LEU A 3 -11.73 -5.49 7.24
N PRO A 4 -11.26 -4.82 8.32
CA PRO A 4 -12.06 -3.74 8.91
C PRO A 4 -12.55 -2.89 7.75
N PRO A 5 -13.85 -2.61 7.62
CA PRO A 5 -14.43 -1.97 6.44
C PRO A 5 -13.88 -0.57 6.13
N ALA A 6 -12.79 -0.21 6.76
CA ALA A 6 -12.24 1.11 6.84
C ALA A 6 -10.90 1.31 6.13
N VAL A 7 -10.26 0.29 5.57
CA VAL A 7 -9.04 0.53 4.76
C VAL A 7 -9.44 0.66 3.31
N PRO A 8 -9.26 1.84 2.69
CA PRO A 8 -9.54 2.01 1.27
C PRO A 8 -8.65 1.08 0.45
N THR A 9 -9.24 0.22 -0.35
CA THR A 9 -8.51 -0.72 -1.23
C THR A 9 -7.42 -0.03 -2.07
N PRO A 10 -7.64 1.18 -2.64
CA PRO A 10 -6.59 1.91 -3.34
C PRO A 10 -5.32 2.14 -2.53
N VAL A 11 -5.46 2.48 -1.25
CA VAL A 11 -4.31 2.71 -0.37
C VAL A 11 -3.49 1.44 -0.17
N ILE A 12 -4.14 0.27 -0.12
CA ILE A 12 -3.45 -1.02 -0.01
C ILE A 12 -2.55 -1.24 -1.22
N TYR A 13 -3.07 -1.05 -2.44
CA TYR A 13 -2.27 -1.18 -3.66
C TYR A 13 -1.06 -0.23 -3.66
N LEU A 14 -1.27 1.03 -3.29
CA LEU A 14 -0.21 2.02 -3.19
C LEU A 14 0.82 1.67 -2.10
N MET A 15 0.38 1.25 -0.93
CA MET A 15 1.28 0.87 0.18
C MET A 15 2.16 -0.35 -0.16
N PHE A 16 1.65 -1.28 -0.96
CA PHE A 16 2.42 -2.45 -1.39
C PHE A 16 3.15 -2.25 -2.72
N GLY A 17 2.95 -1.12 -3.40
CA GLY A 17 3.54 -0.85 -4.70
C GLY A 17 3.12 -1.86 -5.78
N ILE A 18 1.88 -2.38 -5.70
CA ILE A 18 1.37 -3.42 -6.59
C ILE A 18 0.21 -2.91 -7.44
N LEU A 19 0.16 -3.38 -8.67
CA LEU A 19 -0.97 -3.10 -9.55
C LEU A 19 -2.24 -3.84 -9.11
N PRO A 20 -3.42 -3.24 -9.29
CA PRO A 20 -4.69 -3.97 -9.17
C PRO A 20 -4.74 -5.19 -10.11
N VAL A 21 -5.43 -6.24 -9.69
CA VAL A 21 -5.57 -7.49 -10.49
C VAL A 21 -6.11 -7.23 -11.90
N VAL A 22 -6.98 -6.23 -12.06
CA VAL A 22 -7.51 -5.81 -13.37
C VAL A 22 -6.38 -5.27 -14.25
N ALA A 23 -5.50 -4.43 -13.69
CA ALA A 23 -4.35 -3.89 -14.41
C ALA A 23 -3.36 -4.98 -14.83
N GLU A 24 -3.11 -5.95 -13.95
CA GLU A 24 -2.26 -7.10 -14.28
C GLU A 24 -2.85 -7.94 -15.42
N ARG A 25 -4.15 -8.20 -15.38
CA ARG A 25 -4.85 -8.86 -16.50
C ARG A 25 -4.67 -8.09 -17.80
N ASP A 26 -4.86 -6.78 -17.78
CA ASP A 26 -4.76 -5.93 -18.94
C ASP A 26 -3.32 -5.90 -19.51
N LEU A 27 -2.31 -5.93 -18.61
CA LEU A 27 -0.92 -6.10 -19.00
C LEU A 27 -0.67 -7.44 -19.71
N GLN A 28 -1.27 -8.54 -19.22
CA GLN A 28 -1.14 -9.85 -19.87
C GLN A 28 -1.76 -9.86 -21.27
N ILE A 29 -2.92 -9.18 -21.44
CA ILE A 29 -3.54 -9.03 -22.76
C ILE A 29 -2.60 -8.28 -23.72
N MET A 30 -1.98 -7.19 -23.30
CA MET A 30 -1.06 -6.42 -24.15
C MET A 30 0.25 -7.18 -24.44
N ARG A 31 0.74 -7.96 -23.48
CA ARG A 31 1.85 -8.88 -23.72
C ARG A 31 1.51 -9.95 -24.75
N LEU A 32 0.31 -10.51 -24.68
CA LEU A 32 -0.17 -11.46 -25.70
C LEU A 32 -0.19 -10.83 -27.10
N VAL A 33 -0.68 -9.60 -27.25
CA VAL A 33 -0.64 -8.87 -28.52
C VAL A 33 0.78 -8.74 -29.04
N SER A 34 1.73 -8.35 -28.18
CA SER A 34 3.14 -8.26 -28.53
C SER A 34 3.71 -9.60 -28.98
N GLN A 35 3.45 -10.69 -28.24
CA GLN A 35 3.90 -12.03 -28.59
C GLN A 35 3.33 -12.51 -29.93
N LEU A 36 2.03 -12.32 -30.15
CA LEU A 36 1.39 -12.69 -31.41
C LEU A 36 1.98 -11.90 -32.59
N SER A 37 2.27 -10.61 -32.43
CA SER A 37 2.94 -9.80 -33.46
C SER A 37 4.37 -10.31 -33.73
N MET A 38 5.09 -10.78 -32.74
CA MET A 38 6.41 -11.41 -32.95
C MET A 38 6.30 -12.74 -33.71
N CYS A 39 5.37 -13.61 -33.34
CA CYS A 39 5.13 -14.87 -34.05
C CYS A 39 4.69 -14.63 -35.51
N SER A 40 3.93 -13.59 -35.80
CA SER A 40 3.48 -13.25 -37.14
C SER A 40 4.61 -12.82 -38.09
N ARG A 41 5.74 -12.37 -37.55
CA ARG A 41 6.97 -12.10 -38.35
C ARG A 41 7.58 -13.36 -38.95
N GLU A 42 7.43 -14.50 -38.28
CA GLU A 42 8.07 -15.77 -38.67
C GLU A 42 7.15 -16.63 -39.51
N ILE A 43 5.83 -16.53 -39.33
CA ILE A 43 4.86 -17.39 -39.97
C ILE A 43 3.72 -16.59 -40.59
N GLN A 44 3.77 -16.36 -41.93
CA GLN A 44 2.79 -15.56 -42.65
C GLN A 44 1.35 -16.04 -42.44
N THR A 45 1.10 -17.34 -42.44
CA THR A 45 -0.23 -17.92 -42.25
C THR A 45 -0.82 -17.54 -40.87
N VAL A 46 0.01 -17.46 -39.83
CA VAL A 46 -0.40 -17.05 -38.49
C VAL A 46 -0.77 -15.56 -38.49
N SER A 47 0.04 -14.74 -39.18
CA SER A 47 -0.24 -13.34 -39.37
C SER A 47 -1.61 -13.11 -39.99
N ASP A 48 -1.89 -13.77 -41.12
CA ASP A 48 -3.14 -13.64 -41.89
C ASP A 48 -4.36 -14.03 -41.04
N ILE A 49 -4.28 -15.13 -40.29
CA ILE A 49 -5.34 -15.59 -39.38
C ILE A 49 -5.63 -14.57 -38.27
N ILE A 50 -4.58 -14.03 -37.65
CA ILE A 50 -4.72 -13.08 -36.54
C ILE A 50 -5.27 -11.75 -37.07
N GLU A 51 -4.78 -11.26 -38.22
CA GLU A 51 -5.24 -10.04 -38.86
C GLU A 51 -6.70 -10.16 -39.25
N ASP A 52 -7.10 -11.23 -39.93
CA ASP A 52 -8.49 -11.52 -40.27
C ASP A 52 -9.40 -11.53 -39.04
N HIS A 53 -8.94 -12.11 -37.95
CA HIS A 53 -9.67 -12.14 -36.68
C HIS A 53 -9.82 -10.74 -36.09
N LEU A 54 -8.77 -9.92 -36.10
CA LEU A 54 -8.81 -8.55 -35.62
C LEU A 54 -9.70 -7.65 -36.55
N ILE A 55 -9.70 -7.87 -37.84
CA ILE A 55 -10.59 -7.14 -38.80
C ILE A 55 -12.06 -7.53 -38.58
N LYS A 56 -12.33 -8.82 -38.38
CA LYS A 56 -13.70 -9.35 -38.30
C LYS A 56 -14.41 -8.97 -36.99
N TYR A 57 -13.67 -8.86 -35.89
CA TYR A 57 -14.25 -8.69 -34.56
C TYR A 57 -13.87 -7.33 -33.97
N ASP A 58 -14.88 -6.58 -33.59
CA ASP A 58 -14.76 -5.24 -33.01
C ASP A 58 -14.51 -5.25 -31.47
N ILE A 59 -14.53 -4.06 -30.90
CA ILE A 59 -14.34 -3.83 -29.47
C ILE A 59 -15.39 -4.52 -28.58
N HIS A 60 -16.58 -4.83 -29.11
CA HIS A 60 -17.67 -5.46 -28.35
C HIS A 60 -17.59 -6.99 -28.32
N PHE A 61 -16.72 -7.57 -29.16
CA PHE A 61 -16.56 -9.01 -29.19
C PHE A 61 -16.04 -9.55 -27.86
N PRO A 62 -16.64 -10.60 -27.28
CA PRO A 62 -16.26 -11.12 -25.96
C PRO A 62 -14.93 -11.88 -25.93
N GLY A 63 -14.35 -12.20 -27.11
CA GLY A 63 -13.08 -12.91 -27.25
C GLY A 63 -11.85 -12.03 -27.00
N TRP A 64 -10.67 -12.64 -27.18
CA TRP A 64 -9.37 -12.01 -26.92
C TRP A 64 -9.14 -10.73 -27.75
N SER A 65 -9.57 -10.70 -29.01
CA SER A 65 -9.40 -9.53 -29.91
C SER A 65 -10.20 -8.32 -29.43
N GLY A 66 -11.46 -8.53 -29.03
CA GLY A 66 -12.27 -7.47 -28.45
C GLY A 66 -11.72 -7.03 -27.08
N MET A 67 -11.20 -7.95 -26.25
CA MET A 67 -10.52 -7.58 -25.01
C MET A 67 -9.27 -6.74 -25.29
N ALA A 68 -8.44 -7.16 -26.25
CA ALA A 68 -7.23 -6.42 -26.61
C ALA A 68 -7.55 -4.99 -27.09
N ARG A 69 -8.55 -4.83 -27.93
CA ARG A 69 -9.00 -3.50 -28.40
C ARG A 69 -9.58 -2.63 -27.28
N ARG A 70 -10.41 -3.21 -26.39
CA ARG A 70 -10.91 -2.48 -25.23
C ARG A 70 -9.77 -2.01 -24.33
N THR A 71 -8.82 -2.89 -24.05
CA THR A 71 -7.66 -2.54 -23.23
C THR A 71 -6.84 -1.44 -23.90
N ALA A 72 -6.55 -1.56 -25.19
CA ALA A 72 -5.85 -0.51 -25.94
C ALA A 72 -6.59 0.84 -25.88
N ALA A 73 -7.91 0.84 -26.08
CA ALA A 73 -8.72 2.05 -26.02
C ALA A 73 -8.75 2.70 -24.62
N ILE A 74 -8.88 1.91 -23.54
CA ILE A 74 -8.89 2.41 -22.16
C ILE A 74 -7.59 3.15 -21.82
N TYR A 75 -6.46 2.63 -22.28
CA TYR A 75 -5.13 3.17 -21.94
C TYR A 75 -4.53 4.04 -23.04
N SER A 76 -5.32 4.39 -24.07
CA SER A 76 -4.87 5.19 -25.23
C SER A 76 -3.64 4.62 -25.94
N LEU A 77 -3.58 3.29 -26.03
CA LEU A 77 -2.56 2.55 -26.75
C LEU A 77 -2.91 2.42 -28.23
N GLU A 78 -1.93 2.10 -29.06
CA GLU A 78 -2.14 1.77 -30.47
C GLU A 78 -3.08 0.56 -30.65
N ASP A 79 -3.91 0.57 -31.71
CA ASP A 79 -4.80 -0.55 -32.00
C ASP A 79 -3.98 -1.83 -32.24
N PRO A 80 -4.35 -2.97 -31.64
CA PRO A 80 -3.68 -4.24 -31.86
C PRO A 80 -3.47 -4.60 -33.33
N LEU A 81 -4.39 -4.22 -34.22
CA LEU A 81 -4.26 -4.44 -35.66
C LEU A 81 -3.08 -3.65 -36.26
N GLU A 82 -2.86 -2.42 -35.82
CA GLU A 82 -1.73 -1.60 -36.27
C GLU A 82 -0.41 -2.20 -35.82
N ILE A 83 -0.35 -2.71 -34.59
CA ILE A 83 0.83 -3.41 -34.07
C ILE A 83 1.15 -4.66 -34.90
N MET A 84 0.12 -5.39 -35.35
CA MET A 84 0.30 -6.58 -36.20
C MET A 84 0.84 -6.22 -37.61
N ARG A 85 0.38 -5.10 -38.17
CA ARG A 85 0.81 -4.60 -39.49
C ARG A 85 2.18 -3.95 -39.49
N GLU A 86 2.60 -3.42 -38.33
CA GLU A 86 3.88 -2.73 -38.18
C GLU A 86 4.76 -3.43 -37.12
N PRO A 87 5.25 -4.65 -37.39
CA PRO A 87 5.93 -5.47 -36.38
C PRO A 87 7.18 -4.84 -35.77
N TRP A 88 7.84 -3.87 -36.42
CA TRP A 88 8.99 -3.15 -35.84
C TRP A 88 8.64 -2.29 -34.62
N LYS A 89 7.36 -1.99 -34.40
CA LYS A 89 6.88 -1.29 -33.19
C LYS A 89 6.81 -2.20 -31.98
N THR A 90 6.80 -3.51 -32.17
CA THR A 90 6.51 -4.53 -31.14
C THR A 90 7.53 -4.51 -30.00
N ASP A 91 8.81 -4.26 -30.26
CA ASP A 91 9.88 -4.33 -29.27
C ASP A 91 9.70 -3.29 -28.14
N ARG A 92 9.03 -2.18 -28.46
CA ARG A 92 8.74 -1.10 -27.49
C ARG A 92 7.31 -1.14 -26.97
N PHE A 93 6.40 -1.82 -27.68
CA PHE A 93 4.98 -1.80 -27.39
C PHE A 93 4.66 -2.36 -25.99
N ALA A 94 5.17 -3.52 -25.63
CA ALA A 94 4.92 -4.13 -24.31
C ALA A 94 5.42 -3.24 -23.16
N SER A 95 6.57 -2.58 -23.35
CA SER A 95 7.12 -1.63 -22.38
C SER A 95 6.28 -0.36 -22.28
N HIS A 96 5.85 0.18 -23.41
CA HIS A 96 4.97 1.34 -23.48
C HIS A 96 3.61 1.06 -22.86
N ALA A 97 2.99 -0.08 -23.20
CA ALA A 97 1.73 -0.50 -22.60
C ALA A 97 1.84 -0.63 -21.06
N LYS A 98 2.94 -1.21 -20.56
CA LYS A 98 3.17 -1.27 -19.12
C LYS A 98 3.25 0.11 -18.48
N GLN A 99 3.92 1.08 -19.13
CA GLN A 99 4.03 2.44 -18.61
C GLN A 99 2.67 3.14 -18.56
N GLU A 100 1.89 3.10 -19.65
CA GLU A 100 0.59 3.78 -19.71
C GLU A 100 -0.45 3.12 -18.78
N ILE A 101 -0.49 1.80 -18.70
CA ILE A 101 -1.36 1.09 -17.74
C ILE A 101 -0.99 1.47 -16.29
N THR A 102 0.31 1.47 -15.96
CA THR A 102 0.78 1.84 -14.61
C THR A 102 0.41 3.29 -14.30
N LYS A 103 0.64 4.21 -15.22
CA LYS A 103 0.33 5.64 -15.06
C LYS A 103 -1.18 5.89 -14.86
N TYR A 104 -2.02 5.25 -15.67
CA TYR A 104 -3.47 5.34 -15.55
C TYR A 104 -3.95 4.88 -14.17
N TRP A 105 -3.50 3.71 -13.72
CA TRP A 105 -3.91 3.17 -12.42
C TRP A 105 -3.35 3.95 -11.25
N LEU A 106 -2.13 4.47 -11.37
CA LEU A 106 -1.55 5.35 -10.34
C LEU A 106 -2.41 6.60 -10.15
N SER A 107 -2.76 7.29 -11.23
CA SER A 107 -3.66 8.46 -11.19
C SER A 107 -5.01 8.10 -10.59
N LEU A 108 -5.65 7.04 -11.10
CA LEU A 108 -6.96 6.58 -10.63
C LEU A 108 -6.97 6.23 -9.14
N LEU A 109 -5.89 5.60 -8.64
CA LEU A 109 -5.79 5.24 -7.23
C LEU A 109 -5.59 6.48 -6.34
N HIS A 110 -4.79 7.45 -6.78
CA HIS A 110 -4.61 8.72 -6.07
C HIS A 110 -5.94 9.49 -6.02
N ASP A 111 -6.60 9.67 -7.15
CA ASP A 111 -7.89 10.36 -7.24
C ASP A 111 -8.95 9.70 -6.34
N ASN A 112 -8.99 8.37 -6.32
CA ASN A 112 -9.92 7.62 -5.46
C ASN A 112 -9.63 7.78 -3.97
N VAL A 113 -8.38 8.00 -3.57
CA VAL A 113 -8.04 8.23 -2.17
C VAL A 113 -8.37 9.66 -1.76
N GLU A 114 -8.05 10.64 -2.62
CA GLU A 114 -8.31 12.05 -2.34
C GLU A 114 -9.81 12.38 -2.31
N SER A 115 -10.63 11.70 -3.12
CA SER A 115 -12.07 11.93 -3.23
C SER A 115 -12.92 11.29 -2.10
N ARG A 116 -12.33 10.52 -1.20
CA ARG A 116 -13.09 9.79 -0.18
C ARG A 116 -13.31 10.61 1.09
N ASP A 117 -14.56 10.99 1.30
CA ASP A 117 -15.14 11.41 2.58
C ASP A 117 -15.48 10.19 3.46
N GLU A 118 -14.49 9.40 3.86
CA GLU A 118 -14.76 8.30 4.80
C GLU A 118 -14.67 8.79 6.25
N PRO A 119 -15.77 8.80 7.02
CA PRO A 119 -15.81 9.40 8.36
C PRO A 119 -14.97 8.64 9.40
N TYR A 120 -14.42 7.49 9.06
CA TYR A 120 -13.74 6.61 10.01
C TYR A 120 -12.26 6.34 9.71
N SER A 121 -11.75 6.78 8.56
CA SER A 121 -10.33 6.67 8.22
C SER A 121 -9.75 8.04 7.95
N THR A 122 -8.88 8.51 8.82
CA THR A 122 -8.10 9.71 8.59
C THR A 122 -6.71 9.30 8.10
N ILE A 123 -6.48 9.44 6.80
CA ILE A 123 -5.17 9.19 6.17
C ILE A 123 -4.30 10.46 6.24
N ASP A 124 -4.46 11.21 7.30
CA ASP A 124 -3.82 12.50 7.52
C ASP A 124 -2.31 12.43 7.77
N LEU A 125 -1.80 11.28 8.22
CA LEU A 125 -0.37 11.09 8.50
C LEU A 125 0.41 10.49 7.34
N LEU A 126 -0.26 9.84 6.39
CA LEU A 126 0.39 9.25 5.22
C LEU A 126 0.46 10.27 4.09
N ASP A 127 1.62 10.44 3.50
CA ASP A 127 1.77 11.19 2.26
C ASP A 127 1.59 10.25 1.05
N ILE A 128 0.39 10.29 0.49
CA ILE A 128 0.00 9.41 -0.63
C ILE A 128 0.73 9.79 -1.91
N SER A 129 1.06 11.07 -2.10
CA SER A 129 1.67 11.57 -3.33
C SER A 129 3.03 10.94 -3.65
N ARG A 130 3.72 10.40 -2.65
CA ARG A 130 5.01 9.71 -2.81
C ARG A 130 4.90 8.20 -3.04
N LEU A 131 3.69 7.64 -2.92
CA LEU A 131 3.48 6.22 -3.15
C LEU A 131 3.33 5.93 -4.64
N ASP A 132 3.93 4.86 -5.09
CA ASP A 132 3.86 4.42 -6.48
C ASP A 132 3.42 2.94 -6.59
N LEU A 133 3.28 2.45 -7.82
CA LEU A 133 2.94 1.06 -8.12
C LEU A 133 4.17 0.23 -8.53
N LYS A 134 5.35 0.60 -8.05
CA LYS A 134 6.61 -0.10 -8.36
C LYS A 134 7.34 -0.56 -7.12
N THR A 135 7.26 0.25 -6.07
CA THR A 135 7.98 0.00 -4.82
C THR A 135 7.01 -0.03 -3.64
N PRO A 136 7.11 -1.00 -2.73
CA PRO A 136 6.33 -0.98 -1.50
C PRO A 136 6.75 0.20 -0.63
N HIS A 137 5.83 0.65 0.24
CA HIS A 137 6.17 1.64 1.27
C HIS A 137 7.39 1.17 2.08
N PRO A 138 8.36 2.05 2.39
CA PRO A 138 9.61 1.66 3.02
C PRO A 138 9.46 0.88 4.33
N ILE A 139 8.36 1.03 5.05
CA ILE A 139 8.06 0.23 6.26
C ILE A 139 8.00 -1.27 5.97
N PHE A 140 7.46 -1.66 4.81
CA PHE A 140 7.40 -3.05 4.36
C PHE A 140 8.72 -3.50 3.75
N GLU A 141 9.39 -2.64 3.00
CA GLU A 141 10.73 -2.91 2.47
C GLU A 141 11.71 -3.21 3.61
N ALA A 142 11.69 -2.39 4.68
CA ALA A 142 12.51 -2.61 5.88
C ALA A 142 12.11 -3.86 6.68
N ALA A 143 10.87 -4.35 6.55
CA ALA A 143 10.43 -5.61 7.16
C ALA A 143 10.99 -6.84 6.43
N GLY A 144 11.25 -6.72 5.12
CA GLY A 144 11.71 -7.81 4.27
C GLY A 144 10.70 -8.97 4.21
N SER A 145 11.20 -10.19 3.99
CA SER A 145 10.39 -11.42 3.92
C SER A 145 10.06 -12.05 5.28
N ASN A 146 10.44 -11.42 6.40
CA ASN A 146 10.20 -11.97 7.73
C ASN A 146 8.74 -11.72 8.15
N THR A 147 7.96 -12.79 8.33
CA THR A 147 6.54 -12.74 8.69
C THR A 147 6.28 -11.92 9.95
N ILE A 148 7.08 -12.09 11.01
CA ILE A 148 6.92 -11.35 12.27
C ILE A 148 7.16 -9.85 12.04
N SER A 149 8.17 -9.51 11.25
CA SER A 149 8.48 -8.12 10.92
C SER A 149 7.38 -7.49 10.08
N THR A 150 6.78 -8.25 9.15
CA THR A 150 5.65 -7.81 8.33
C THR A 150 4.39 -7.59 9.17
N GLN A 151 4.07 -8.49 10.10
CA GLN A 151 2.96 -8.30 11.05
C GLN A 151 3.14 -7.03 11.88
N ARG A 152 4.34 -6.77 12.39
CA ARG A 152 4.64 -5.54 13.13
C ARG A 152 4.51 -4.29 12.25
N ALA A 153 4.97 -4.36 10.99
CA ALA A 153 4.80 -3.27 10.02
C ALA A 153 3.31 -3.00 9.74
N THR A 154 2.48 -4.03 9.64
CA THR A 154 1.03 -3.91 9.47
C THR A 154 0.39 -3.11 10.60
N VAL A 155 0.81 -3.30 11.84
CA VAL A 155 0.30 -2.50 12.97
C VAL A 155 0.66 -1.01 12.82
N VAL A 156 1.89 -0.69 12.38
CA VAL A 156 2.26 0.71 12.09
C VAL A 156 1.37 1.31 11.01
N VAL A 157 1.10 0.54 9.95
CA VAL A 157 0.21 0.97 8.86
C VAL A 157 -1.21 1.24 9.36
N TRP A 158 -1.73 0.45 10.31
CA TRP A 158 -3.04 0.76 10.93
C TRP A 158 -3.05 2.11 11.63
N PHE A 159 -1.95 2.49 12.29
CA PHE A 159 -1.82 3.82 12.88
C PHE A 159 -1.70 4.91 11.81
N LEU A 160 -0.89 4.70 10.76
CA LEU A 160 -0.74 5.64 9.65
C LEU A 160 -2.07 5.92 8.94
N LEU A 161 -2.85 4.88 8.69
CA LEU A 161 -4.14 4.96 8.01
C LEU A 161 -5.30 5.40 8.92
N GLY A 162 -5.07 5.60 10.22
CA GLY A 162 -6.13 5.95 11.18
C GLY A 162 -7.16 4.84 11.41
N VAL A 163 -6.84 3.60 11.03
CA VAL A 163 -7.76 2.45 11.17
C VAL A 163 -7.52 1.62 12.44
N TYR A 164 -6.51 1.97 13.22
CA TYR A 164 -6.28 1.32 14.50
C TYR A 164 -7.44 1.56 15.47
N ASN A 165 -7.88 0.52 16.18
CA ASN A 165 -9.06 0.56 17.06
C ASN A 165 -8.77 1.30 18.38
N THR A 166 -8.63 2.63 18.33
CA THR A 166 -8.62 3.50 19.51
C THR A 166 -10.03 3.66 20.11
N GLN A 167 -10.15 4.09 21.38
CA GLN A 167 -11.47 4.36 21.97
C GLN A 167 -12.20 5.47 21.21
N GLU A 168 -11.49 6.51 20.73
CA GLU A 168 -12.08 7.57 19.90
C GLU A 168 -12.72 6.98 18.64
N ARG A 169 -11.99 6.13 17.92
CA ARG A 169 -12.50 5.49 16.70
C ARG A 169 -13.66 4.56 16.98
N LEU A 170 -13.55 3.72 18.01
CA LEU A 170 -14.63 2.84 18.43
C LEU A 170 -15.87 3.61 18.87
N TYR A 171 -15.70 4.76 19.52
CA TYR A 171 -16.80 5.65 19.88
C TYR A 171 -17.50 6.25 18.64
N LYS A 172 -16.73 6.76 17.67
CA LYS A 172 -17.27 7.21 16.37
C LYS A 172 -18.05 6.12 15.66
N MET A 173 -17.61 4.87 15.77
CA MET A 173 -18.30 3.69 15.23
C MET A 173 -19.45 3.18 16.11
N LYS A 174 -19.79 3.89 17.22
CA LYS A 174 -20.82 3.49 18.19
C LYS A 174 -20.58 2.12 18.85
N LYS A 175 -19.32 1.67 18.93
CA LYS A 175 -18.91 0.39 19.56
C LYS A 175 -18.53 0.54 21.03
N THR A 176 -18.28 1.76 21.51
CA THR A 176 -18.01 2.06 22.90
C THR A 176 -18.84 3.26 23.37
N ARG A 177 -18.98 3.42 24.70
CA ARG A 177 -19.75 4.51 25.30
C ARG A 177 -18.95 5.79 25.53
N SER A 178 -17.63 5.72 25.47
CA SER A 178 -16.74 6.85 25.75
C SER A 178 -15.53 6.85 24.84
N PRO A 179 -15.08 8.01 24.34
CA PRO A 179 -13.84 8.14 23.59
C PRO A 179 -12.60 8.25 24.49
N LEU A 180 -12.78 8.31 25.82
CA LEU A 180 -11.70 8.55 26.78
C LEU A 180 -10.83 7.31 26.96
N CYS A 181 -9.55 7.54 27.23
CA CYS A 181 -8.60 6.49 27.55
C CYS A 181 -8.95 5.84 28.89
N CYS A 182 -9.16 4.54 28.88
CA CYS A 182 -9.43 3.75 30.09
C CYS A 182 -8.18 3.18 30.73
N LEU A 183 -6.99 3.43 30.18
CA LEU A 183 -5.69 2.87 30.64
C LEU A 183 -4.87 3.86 31.44
N CYS A 184 -5.20 5.13 31.42
CA CYS A 184 -4.53 6.16 32.20
C CYS A 184 -5.54 7.07 32.91
N SER A 185 -5.08 7.83 33.91
CA SER A 185 -5.92 8.73 34.72
C SER A 185 -6.11 10.13 34.12
N SER A 186 -5.57 10.39 32.92
CA SER A 186 -5.56 11.74 32.33
C SER A 186 -6.92 12.24 31.84
N ALA A 187 -7.94 11.39 31.77
CA ALA A 187 -9.26 11.67 31.17
C ALA A 187 -9.17 12.21 29.73
N SER A 188 -8.09 11.92 29.02
CA SER A 188 -7.87 12.35 27.64
C SER A 188 -8.54 11.40 26.66
N VAL A 189 -8.91 11.92 25.47
CA VAL A 189 -9.42 11.11 24.36
C VAL A 189 -8.32 10.14 23.92
N GLU A 190 -8.64 8.84 23.84
CA GLU A 190 -7.71 7.83 23.33
C GLU A 190 -7.70 7.86 21.79
N ASN A 191 -6.89 8.74 21.25
CA ASN A 191 -6.53 8.79 19.85
C ASN A 191 -5.08 8.31 19.62
N ARG A 192 -4.61 8.33 18.38
CA ARG A 192 -3.23 7.90 18.02
C ARG A 192 -2.17 8.72 18.75
N SER A 193 -2.33 10.03 18.77
CA SER A 193 -1.40 10.96 19.42
C SER A 193 -1.32 10.67 20.92
N HIS A 194 -2.47 10.57 21.61
CA HIS A 194 -2.48 10.23 23.02
C HIS A 194 -1.78 8.90 23.31
N MET A 195 -2.10 7.85 22.56
CA MET A 195 -1.50 6.53 22.78
C MET A 195 0.02 6.55 22.62
N ILE A 196 0.51 7.16 21.55
CA ILE A 196 1.94 7.11 21.21
C ILE A 196 2.74 8.13 22.02
N LEU A 197 2.23 9.34 22.21
CA LEU A 197 3.02 10.46 22.72
C LEU A 197 2.81 10.76 24.21
N SER A 198 1.61 10.56 24.77
CA SER A 198 1.28 11.10 26.08
C SER A 198 0.72 10.10 27.09
N CYS A 199 0.13 8.97 26.69
CA CYS A 199 -0.48 8.02 27.60
C CYS A 199 0.52 7.44 28.61
N ASP A 200 0.22 7.60 29.92
CA ASP A 200 1.07 7.11 31.00
C ASP A 200 1.22 5.59 31.03
N ALA A 201 0.20 4.86 30.57
CA ALA A 201 0.26 3.40 30.48
C ALA A 201 1.43 2.91 29.60
N TYR A 202 1.93 3.73 28.67
CA TYR A 202 3.01 3.38 27.75
C TYR A 202 4.32 4.14 28.01
N ARG A 203 4.44 4.87 29.11
CA ARG A 203 5.59 5.73 29.45
C ARG A 203 6.92 5.02 29.31
N GLU A 204 7.06 3.83 29.88
CA GLU A 204 8.32 3.07 29.86
C GLU A 204 8.71 2.62 28.44
N ILE A 205 7.73 2.14 27.68
CA ILE A 205 7.96 1.75 26.27
C ILE A 205 8.40 2.99 25.50
N ARG A 206 7.66 4.09 25.61
CA ARG A 206 7.96 5.36 24.95
C ARG A 206 9.38 5.84 25.25
N LYS A 207 9.77 5.89 26.52
CA LYS A 207 11.12 6.29 26.94
C LYS A 207 12.19 5.44 26.22
N THR A 208 12.06 4.11 26.31
CA THR A 208 13.03 3.18 25.72
C THR A 208 13.22 3.40 24.21
N TYR A 209 12.13 3.68 23.48
CA TYR A 209 12.22 3.84 22.03
C TYR A 209 12.57 5.25 21.59
N ILE A 210 12.19 6.28 22.35
CA ILE A 210 12.66 7.65 22.09
C ILE A 210 14.19 7.71 22.25
N ASP A 211 14.77 7.09 23.29
CA ASP A 211 16.22 7.02 23.45
C ASP A 211 16.89 6.37 22.22
N LYS A 212 16.28 5.33 21.64
CA LYS A 212 16.78 4.71 20.40
C LYS A 212 16.68 5.63 19.17
N PHE A 213 15.59 6.39 19.03
CA PHE A 213 15.48 7.38 17.96
C PHE A 213 16.51 8.49 18.08
N LEU A 214 16.75 9.00 19.29
CA LEU A 214 17.77 10.02 19.56
C LEU A 214 19.19 9.53 19.24
N LEU A 215 19.48 8.25 19.44
CA LEU A 215 20.75 7.65 19.02
C LEU A 215 20.92 7.64 17.49
N GLN A 216 19.81 7.56 16.73
CA GLN A 216 19.84 7.59 15.26
C GLN A 216 19.85 9.02 14.71
N CYS A 217 19.25 9.99 15.39
CA CYS A 217 19.18 11.38 15.01
C CYS A 217 19.11 12.28 16.25
N PRO A 218 20.24 12.79 16.76
CA PRO A 218 20.26 13.70 17.92
C PRO A 218 19.45 15.00 17.71
N ALA A 219 19.35 15.50 16.47
CA ALA A 219 18.55 16.68 16.15
C ALA A 219 17.07 16.54 16.51
N LEU A 220 16.57 15.29 16.64
CA LEU A 220 15.21 15.01 17.05
C LEU A 220 14.83 15.63 18.40
N GLU A 221 15.78 15.79 19.33
CA GLU A 221 15.55 16.38 20.65
C GLU A 221 14.94 17.78 20.58
N ASN A 222 15.37 18.58 19.58
CA ASN A 222 14.91 19.96 19.36
C ASN A 222 13.47 20.04 18.80
N HIS A 223 12.89 18.94 18.36
CA HIS A 223 11.63 18.88 17.65
C HIS A 223 10.56 18.02 18.35
N MET A 224 10.81 17.58 19.57
CA MET A 224 9.89 16.71 20.32
C MET A 224 8.62 17.40 20.81
N ASP A 225 8.59 18.75 20.81
CA ASP A 225 7.46 19.54 21.34
C ASP A 225 6.29 19.69 20.34
N ILE A 226 6.49 19.33 19.08
CA ILE A 226 5.48 19.46 18.01
C ILE A 226 4.77 18.13 17.84
N SER A 227 3.65 17.93 18.52
CA SER A 227 2.98 16.63 18.66
C SER A 227 2.65 15.94 17.32
N ASP A 228 2.06 16.62 16.35
CA ASP A 228 1.66 16.01 15.08
C ASP A 228 2.86 15.70 14.18
N GLN A 229 3.86 16.57 14.17
CA GLN A 229 5.08 16.34 13.43
C GLN A 229 5.90 15.20 14.05
N PHE A 230 5.97 15.17 15.39
CA PHE A 230 6.65 14.10 16.11
C PHE A 230 5.94 12.75 15.92
N LEU A 231 4.60 12.73 15.91
CA LEU A 231 3.83 11.54 15.61
C LEU A 231 4.13 11.02 14.19
N THR A 232 4.18 11.90 13.20
CA THR A 232 4.57 11.54 11.83
C THR A 232 5.99 11.00 11.79
N THR A 233 6.93 11.63 12.51
CA THR A 233 8.33 11.18 12.61
C THR A 233 8.46 9.76 13.15
N ILE A 234 7.64 9.39 14.13
CA ILE A 234 7.64 8.04 14.70
C ILE A 234 7.04 7.03 13.70
N LEU A 235 5.94 7.37 13.05
CA LEU A 235 5.20 6.42 12.21
C LEU A 235 5.78 6.30 10.80
N ASP A 236 6.27 7.40 10.23
CA ASP A 236 6.84 7.48 8.90
C ASP A 236 8.04 8.45 8.86
N PRO A 237 9.21 8.01 9.37
CA PRO A 237 10.38 8.86 9.61
C PRO A 237 10.91 9.62 8.39
N PHE A 238 10.64 9.13 7.19
CA PHE A 238 11.10 9.71 5.93
C PHE A 238 10.00 10.42 5.15
N SER A 239 8.83 10.65 5.78
CA SER A 239 7.77 11.45 5.18
C SER A 239 8.26 12.87 4.87
N PRO A 240 7.86 13.47 3.73
CA PRO A 240 8.11 14.89 3.47
C PRO A 240 7.56 15.84 4.54
N ARG A 241 6.61 15.36 5.35
CA ARG A 241 6.04 16.11 6.48
C ARG A 241 6.96 16.16 7.71
N VAL A 242 7.97 15.28 7.77
CA VAL A 242 9.00 15.32 8.81
C VAL A 242 9.96 16.45 8.52
N HIS A 243 10.38 17.16 9.57
CA HIS A 243 11.32 18.29 9.43
C HIS A 243 12.58 17.84 8.65
N PRO A 244 13.06 18.63 7.67
CA PRO A 244 14.18 18.24 6.83
C PRO A 244 15.42 17.83 7.61
N GLU A 245 15.77 18.57 8.68
CA GLU A 245 16.92 18.29 9.53
C GLU A 245 16.86 16.89 10.16
N ILE A 246 15.66 16.45 10.60
CA ILE A 246 15.45 15.12 11.13
C ILE A 246 15.53 14.09 10.02
N ARG A 247 14.79 14.32 8.91
CA ARG A 247 14.69 13.37 7.80
C ARG A 247 16.07 13.08 7.17
N GLU A 248 16.91 14.11 7.06
CA GLU A 248 18.27 14.01 6.50
C GLU A 248 19.30 13.57 7.56
N GLY A 249 18.98 13.74 8.84
CA GLY A 249 19.84 13.38 9.97
C GLY A 249 19.81 11.90 10.36
N TRP A 250 18.91 11.08 9.79
CA TRP A 250 18.85 9.65 10.10
C TRP A 250 20.08 8.90 9.59
N LEU A 251 20.71 8.09 10.45
CA LEU A 251 21.90 7.32 10.11
C LEU A 251 21.61 6.13 9.19
N ASP A 252 20.53 5.39 9.44
CA ASP A 252 20.13 4.20 8.68
C ASP A 252 18.60 4.06 8.60
N SER A 253 18.05 4.12 7.41
CA SER A 253 16.62 4.05 7.17
C SER A 253 16.00 2.73 7.66
N LYS A 254 16.66 1.59 7.45
CA LYS A 254 16.16 0.27 7.85
C LYS A 254 16.11 0.16 9.37
N VAL A 255 17.13 0.67 10.06
CA VAL A 255 17.18 0.71 11.50
C VAL A 255 16.06 1.58 12.06
N VAL A 256 15.86 2.77 11.52
CA VAL A 256 14.84 3.72 11.98
C VAL A 256 13.43 3.16 11.78
N TYR A 257 13.11 2.59 10.62
CA TYR A 257 11.83 1.88 10.42
C TYR A 257 11.70 0.65 11.33
N GLY A 258 12.81 -0.03 11.65
CA GLY A 258 12.85 -1.11 12.63
C GLY A 258 12.45 -0.63 14.03
N ILE A 259 13.00 0.50 14.47
CA ILE A 259 12.67 1.13 15.76
C ILE A 259 11.20 1.54 15.79
N SER A 260 10.71 2.23 14.75
CA SER A 260 9.30 2.62 14.59
C SER A 260 8.38 1.41 14.75
N ARG A 261 8.64 0.37 13.98
CA ARG A 261 7.86 -0.88 13.97
C ARG A 261 7.81 -1.54 15.35
N ASP A 262 8.96 -1.68 16.00
CA ASP A 262 9.04 -2.36 17.29
C ASP A 262 8.42 -1.51 18.42
N PHE A 263 8.51 -0.19 18.34
CA PHE A 263 7.87 0.74 19.27
C PHE A 263 6.35 0.62 19.22
N ILE A 264 5.78 0.79 18.03
CA ILE A 264 4.32 0.76 17.82
C ILE A 264 3.76 -0.61 18.16
N TYR A 265 4.47 -1.68 17.78
CA TYR A 265 4.06 -3.03 18.15
C TYR A 265 4.15 -3.28 19.66
N GLY A 266 5.14 -2.70 20.35
CA GLY A 266 5.23 -2.73 21.81
C GLY A 266 4.03 -2.08 22.50
N ILE A 267 3.58 -0.91 21.99
CA ILE A 267 2.34 -0.26 22.46
C ILE A 267 1.13 -1.17 22.20
N HIS A 268 1.00 -1.71 21.01
CA HIS A 268 -0.08 -2.61 20.61
C HIS A 268 -0.17 -3.81 21.54
N LYS A 269 0.92 -4.53 21.78
CA LYS A 269 0.96 -5.69 22.67
C LYS A 269 0.65 -5.36 24.13
N LYS A 270 1.17 -4.24 24.62
CA LYS A 270 0.85 -3.80 25.98
C LYS A 270 -0.62 -3.43 26.12
N ARG A 271 -1.20 -2.78 25.09
CA ARG A 271 -2.64 -2.45 25.05
C ARG A 271 -3.50 -3.72 25.07
N GLU A 272 -3.21 -4.70 24.24
CA GLU A 272 -3.91 -5.98 24.22
C GLU A 272 -3.90 -6.62 25.61
N LYS A 273 -2.75 -6.66 26.27
CA LYS A 273 -2.61 -7.21 27.62
C LYS A 273 -3.42 -6.44 28.66
N LEU A 274 -3.43 -5.09 28.60
CA LEU A 274 -4.13 -4.24 29.56
C LEU A 274 -5.64 -4.23 29.36
N MET A 275 -6.10 -4.32 28.11
CA MET A 275 -7.54 -4.34 27.79
C MET A 275 -8.20 -5.69 28.09
N GLY A 276 -7.41 -6.71 28.49
CA GLY A 276 -7.88 -8.07 28.69
C GLY A 276 -8.60 -8.56 27.44
N THR A 277 -7.88 -9.11 26.50
CA THR A 277 -8.40 -9.74 25.27
C THR A 277 -9.72 -9.16 24.76
N VAL A 278 -9.74 -7.87 24.43
CA VAL A 278 -10.56 -7.44 23.31
C VAL A 278 -9.87 -8.08 22.12
N THR A 279 -10.21 -9.33 21.90
CA THR A 279 -9.75 -10.13 20.79
C THR A 279 -9.96 -9.30 19.53
N LEU A 280 -8.91 -8.66 19.04
CA LEU A 280 -8.69 -8.72 17.61
C LEU A 280 -8.66 -10.23 17.37
N HIS A 281 -9.75 -10.77 16.85
CA HIS A 281 -9.81 -12.19 16.55
C HIS A 281 -8.54 -12.49 15.75
N ASP A 282 -7.83 -13.56 16.09
CA ASP A 282 -6.72 -14.11 15.32
C ASP A 282 -7.08 -14.22 13.81
N ASN A 283 -8.38 -14.30 13.53
CA ASN A 283 -9.01 -14.25 12.22
C ASN A 283 -8.84 -12.95 11.44
N ASP A 284 -8.67 -11.77 12.07
CA ASP A 284 -8.48 -10.50 11.34
C ASP A 284 -7.00 -10.35 10.93
N VAL A 285 -6.09 -10.89 11.72
CA VAL A 285 -4.66 -10.97 11.37
C VAL A 285 -4.47 -12.06 10.30
N GLU A 286 -5.13 -13.21 10.44
CA GLU A 286 -5.12 -14.31 9.48
C GLU A 286 -5.74 -13.93 8.13
N ALA A 287 -6.75 -13.05 8.10
CA ALA A 287 -7.32 -12.52 6.87
C ALA A 287 -6.37 -11.56 6.15
N ILE A 288 -5.62 -10.70 6.86
CA ILE A 288 -4.59 -9.83 6.28
C ILE A 288 -3.40 -10.66 5.84
N ASP A 289 -2.93 -11.60 6.66
CA ASP A 289 -1.85 -12.53 6.32
C ASP A 289 -2.22 -13.36 5.08
N ASN A 290 -3.44 -13.87 4.97
CA ASN A 290 -3.89 -14.61 3.80
C ASN A 290 -4.00 -13.73 2.54
N ILE A 291 -4.36 -12.45 2.66
CA ILE A 291 -4.35 -11.51 1.52
C ILE A 291 -2.92 -11.18 1.14
N ILE A 292 -2.05 -10.87 2.09
CA ILE A 292 -0.63 -10.58 1.86
C ILE A 292 0.07 -11.81 1.24
N ILE A 293 -0.10 -12.99 1.82
CA ILE A 293 0.46 -14.24 1.32
C ILE A 293 -0.12 -14.59 -0.05
N THR A 294 -1.41 -14.38 -0.28
CA THR A 294 -2.07 -14.64 -1.57
C THR A 294 -1.60 -13.67 -2.65
N LEU A 295 -1.37 -12.40 -2.31
CA LEU A 295 -0.84 -11.42 -3.25
C LEU A 295 0.64 -11.70 -3.56
N TYR A 296 1.45 -12.00 -2.56
CA TYR A 296 2.87 -12.35 -2.76
C TYR A 296 3.06 -13.70 -3.47
N SER A 297 2.29 -14.72 -3.13
CA SER A 297 2.39 -16.03 -3.78
C SER A 297 1.91 -15.99 -5.24
N LYS A 298 0.88 -15.21 -5.56
CA LYS A 298 0.48 -14.98 -6.95
C LYS A 298 1.54 -14.22 -7.74
N GLN A 299 2.25 -13.30 -7.12
CA GLN A 299 3.34 -12.57 -7.76
C GLN A 299 4.56 -13.47 -8.00
N LEU A 300 4.88 -14.40 -7.09
CA LEU A 300 5.92 -15.44 -7.28
C LEU A 300 5.51 -16.46 -8.34
N TYR A 301 4.26 -16.92 -8.37
CA TYR A 301 3.75 -17.83 -9.39
C TYR A 301 3.81 -17.24 -10.81
N LEU A 302 3.57 -15.93 -10.95
CA LEU A 302 3.68 -15.24 -12.25
C LEU A 302 5.14 -15.05 -12.70
N LEU A 303 6.10 -15.06 -11.78
CA LEU A 303 7.53 -14.97 -12.10
C LEU A 303 8.17 -16.33 -12.46
N GLU A 304 7.55 -17.44 -12.05
CA GLU A 304 8.02 -18.80 -12.43
C GLU A 304 7.51 -19.27 -13.81
N PHE A 305 6.54 -18.56 -14.40
CA PHE A 305 5.98 -18.86 -15.72
C PHE A 305 6.37 -17.85 -16.81
N LEU A 306 7.30 -16.94 -16.53
CA LEU A 306 7.94 -16.00 -17.47
C LEU A 306 9.43 -16.30 -17.59
#